data_165e7b3f42e02be11572b410f1c35c62
#
_entry.id   165e7b3f42e02be11572b410f1c35c62
#
_cell.length_a   1.000
_cell.length_b   1.000
_cell.length_c   1.000
_cell.angle_alpha   90.00
_cell.angle_beta   90.00
_cell.angle_gamma   90.00
#
_symmetry.space_group_name_H-M   'P 1'
#
loop_
_entity.id
_entity.type
_entity.pdbx_description
1 polymer ?
#
loop_
_entity_poly.entity_id
_entity_poly.type
_entity_poly.pdbx_seq_one_letter_code
_entity_poly.pdbx_strand_id
1 'polypeptide(L)'
;MVLGELYVSDREGNDVTGDGTKEKPFKTGLKALMTVGKEPFPTIYVDSQKENERWDVISKSQMKNIRKLWHKEQMKNESREKKEAEDSLRREKNLEEAKKITIKNDPSLPEPKCVKIHALEAHRGQRVKVFGWVHRLRRQGKNLMFLVLRDGTGYLQCVLSDDLXCQCYNGVVLSTESSVAVYGMLKLTPKGKQAPGGHELSCDFWELIGLAPAGGADNLINEESDVDVQLNNRHMMIRGENMSKILKARSIITRCFRDHFFDRGYYEXXXXXXXXXXXXXXXXXXXXXXXXXXXXXXXXXXXXXXXXXXXXXXXXXXXXXXXXXXXXXXXXXXXYTHIEAECPFLTFEDLLVRLEDLVCDVVDRVLKSPAASIVYDFNPNFKPPKRPFKRMNYSDAIVWLKEHNIKKEDGTFYEGEDIPEAPERLMTDTINEPILLCRFPVQIKSFYMPRCPEDSLTESVDVLMPNVGEIVGGSMRTWDSEELLAGYKREGIDPTPYYWYTDQRKYGTCPHGGYGLGLERFLTWILDRYHIRDVCLYPRFVQRCTP
;
A
#
# COMPACT_ATOMS: atom_id res chain seq x y z
N MET A 1 13.99 -28.61 34.42
CA MET A 1 15.38 -28.63 34.88
C MET A 1 15.59 -27.54 35.92
N VAL A 2 16.21 -27.92 37.02
CA VAL A 2 16.49 -26.94 38.09
C VAL A 2 17.88 -26.37 37.86
N LEU A 3 17.94 -25.05 37.72
CA LEU A 3 19.22 -24.38 37.54
C LEU A 3 19.87 -24.13 38.91
N GLY A 4 21.17 -24.46 39.02
CA GLY A 4 21.91 -24.20 40.25
C GLY A 4 22.34 -22.76 40.39
N GLU A 5 22.31 -22.01 39.32
CA GLU A 5 22.72 -20.61 39.33
C GLU A 5 22.11 -19.87 38.17
N LEU A 6 21.88 -18.59 38.37
CA LEU A 6 21.32 -17.69 37.35
C LEU A 6 22.19 -16.45 37.25
N TYR A 7 22.26 -15.88 36.07
CA TYR A 7 23.09 -14.73 35.78
C TYR A 7 22.22 -13.56 35.35
N VAL A 8 22.48 -12.40 35.95
CA VAL A 8 21.76 -11.17 35.74
C VAL A 8 22.76 -10.06 35.45
N SER A 9 22.60 -9.36 34.35
CA SER A 9 23.50 -8.26 33.98
C SER A 9 22.68 -7.03 33.57
N ASP A 10 22.80 -5.97 34.32
CA ASP A 10 22.14 -4.74 33.98
C ASP A 10 22.71 -4.15 32.69
N ARG A 11 23.99 -4.40 32.43
CA ARG A 11 24.66 -3.85 31.25
C ARG A 11 24.40 -4.64 29.98
N GLU A 12 24.40 -5.97 30.09
CA GLU A 12 24.39 -6.85 28.92
C GLU A 12 23.20 -7.80 28.86
N GLY A 13 22.37 -7.80 29.88
CA GLY A 13 21.25 -8.73 29.97
C GLY A 13 20.03 -8.29 29.20
N ASN A 14 19.13 -9.25 28.96
CA ASN A 14 17.87 -8.99 28.26
C ASN A 14 16.80 -9.89 28.86
N ASP A 15 15.71 -9.29 29.34
CA ASP A 15 14.66 -10.06 29.99
C ASP A 15 13.76 -10.79 28.99
N VAL A 16 13.78 -10.38 27.73
CA VAL A 16 12.98 -11.03 26.68
C VAL A 16 13.74 -12.19 26.06
N THR A 17 15.00 -11.95 25.66
CA THR A 17 15.77 -12.95 24.93
C THR A 17 16.72 -13.73 25.83
N GLY A 18 17.02 -13.25 27.04
CA GLY A 18 17.91 -13.93 27.94
C GLY A 18 17.30 -15.18 28.55
N ASP A 19 18.15 -16.11 28.96
CA ASP A 19 17.68 -17.33 29.61
C ASP A 19 18.34 -17.55 30.98
N GLY A 20 19.12 -16.59 31.45
CA GLY A 20 19.72 -16.66 32.78
C GLY A 20 21.07 -17.36 32.81
N THR A 21 21.60 -17.74 31.68
CA THR A 21 22.97 -18.32 31.62
C THR A 21 23.99 -17.19 31.53
N LYS A 22 25.27 -17.56 31.71
CA LYS A 22 26.37 -16.59 31.54
C LYS A 22 26.33 -15.94 30.16
N GLU A 23 26.00 -16.72 29.15
CA GLU A 23 26.01 -16.26 27.77
C GLU A 23 24.81 -15.41 27.45
N LYS A 24 23.68 -15.68 28.09
CA LYS A 24 22.43 -14.94 27.85
C LYS A 24 21.79 -14.56 29.17
N PRO A 25 22.40 -13.64 29.91
CA PRO A 25 21.84 -13.29 31.22
C PRO A 25 20.51 -12.51 31.12
N PHE A 26 19.74 -12.58 32.18
CA PHE A 26 18.58 -11.70 32.33
C PHE A 26 19.07 -10.29 32.65
N LYS A 27 18.22 -9.31 32.37
CA LYS A 27 18.55 -7.93 32.70
C LYS A 27 18.25 -7.60 34.15
N THR A 28 17.16 -8.16 34.69
CA THR A 28 16.72 -7.82 36.07
C THR A 28 16.69 -9.05 36.96
N GLY A 29 16.95 -8.83 38.24
CA GLY A 29 16.81 -9.88 39.22
C GLY A 29 15.37 -10.36 39.37
N LEU A 30 14.42 -9.46 39.20
CA LEU A 30 13.01 -9.86 39.27
C LEU A 30 12.67 -10.89 38.20
N LYS A 31 13.16 -10.70 36.99
CA LYS A 31 12.91 -11.68 35.92
C LYS A 31 13.49 -13.04 36.28
N ALA A 32 14.68 -13.05 36.90
CA ALA A 32 15.30 -14.30 37.33
C ALA A 32 14.42 -15.05 38.34
N LEU A 33 13.92 -14.33 39.34
CA LEU A 33 13.05 -14.96 40.33
C LEU A 33 11.74 -15.40 39.75
N MET A 34 11.18 -14.63 38.81
CA MET A 34 9.92 -15.00 38.17
C MET A 34 10.09 -16.24 37.30
N THR A 35 11.26 -16.40 36.69
CA THR A 35 11.52 -17.56 35.86
C THR A 35 11.60 -18.84 36.72
N VAL A 36 12.23 -18.76 37.89
CA VAL A 36 12.25 -19.89 38.81
C VAL A 36 10.86 -20.17 39.37
N GLY A 37 10.16 -19.14 39.76
CA GLY A 37 8.75 -19.25 40.12
C GLY A 37 8.45 -19.59 41.57
N LYS A 38 9.41 -20.14 42.31
CA LYS A 38 9.20 -20.51 43.70
C LYS A 38 10.52 -20.60 44.45
N GLU A 39 10.44 -20.42 45.76
CA GLU A 39 11.60 -20.62 46.63
C GLU A 39 11.83 -22.10 46.86
N PRO A 40 13.05 -22.51 47.13
CA PRO A 40 14.27 -21.70 47.27
C PRO A 40 14.84 -21.32 45.91
N PHE A 41 15.41 -20.13 45.85
CA PHE A 41 16.00 -19.62 44.61
C PHE A 41 17.43 -20.07 44.48
N PRO A 42 17.88 -20.31 43.26
CA PRO A 42 19.30 -20.64 43.04
C PRO A 42 20.17 -19.40 43.30
N THR A 43 21.49 -19.63 43.36
CA THR A 43 22.43 -18.54 43.50
C THR A 43 22.34 -17.62 42.31
N ILE A 44 22.30 -16.33 42.56
CA ILE A 44 22.19 -15.30 41.51
C ILE A 44 23.51 -14.55 41.43
N TYR A 45 24.07 -14.48 40.23
CA TYR A 45 25.28 -13.73 39.93
C TYR A 45 24.91 -12.45 39.21
N VAL A 46 25.58 -11.35 39.59
CA VAL A 46 25.37 -10.04 39.00
C VAL A 46 26.70 -9.49 38.52
N ASP A 47 26.64 -8.35 37.81
CA ASP A 47 27.84 -7.66 37.35
C ASP A 47 28.74 -7.35 38.53
N SER A 48 30.02 -7.74 38.46
CA SER A 48 30.97 -7.44 39.51
C SER A 48 31.36 -5.97 39.52
N GLN A 49 31.54 -5.41 40.70
CA GLN A 49 32.07 -4.06 40.84
C GLN A 49 33.61 -4.07 40.91
N LYS A 50 34.20 -5.23 40.98
CA LYS A 50 35.65 -5.36 41.08
C LYS A 50 36.28 -5.44 39.71
N GLU A 51 37.50 -4.89 39.60
CA GLU A 51 38.26 -5.01 38.35
C GLU A 51 38.67 -6.46 38.18
N ASN A 52 38.74 -6.91 36.94
CA ASN A 52 39.18 -8.23 36.55
C ASN A 52 38.24 -9.37 36.96
N GLU A 53 37.02 -9.02 37.38
CA GLU A 53 35.99 -10.01 37.66
C GLU A 53 34.73 -9.64 36.89
N ARG A 54 34.18 -10.64 36.24
CA ARG A 54 32.93 -10.39 35.48
C ARG A 54 31.71 -10.52 36.37
N TRP A 55 31.68 -11.54 37.22
CA TRP A 55 30.50 -11.89 37.97
C TRP A 55 30.79 -11.92 39.46
N ASP A 56 29.78 -11.60 40.24
CA ASP A 56 29.84 -11.63 41.69
C ASP A 56 28.51 -12.15 42.21
N VAL A 57 28.51 -12.81 43.35
CA VAL A 57 27.26 -13.27 43.94
C VAL A 57 26.47 -12.06 44.38
N ILE A 58 25.15 -12.05 44.13
CA ILE A 58 24.30 -10.94 44.50
C ILE A 58 24.40 -10.72 46.01
N SER A 59 24.41 -9.43 46.42
CA SER A 59 24.48 -9.10 47.83
C SER A 59 23.17 -9.45 48.55
N LYS A 60 23.27 -9.60 49.86
CA LYS A 60 22.09 -9.93 50.66
C LYS A 60 21.04 -8.84 50.55
N SER A 61 21.46 -7.58 50.54
CA SER A 61 20.50 -6.48 50.45
C SER A 61 19.82 -6.43 49.07
N GLN A 62 20.57 -6.67 47.99
CA GLN A 62 19.99 -6.72 46.67
C GLN A 62 19.01 -7.90 46.57
N MET A 63 19.41 -9.07 47.10
CA MET A 63 18.53 -10.24 47.06
C MET A 63 17.25 -9.97 47.83
N LYS A 64 17.35 -9.32 48.96
CA LYS A 64 16.19 -8.97 49.76
C LYS A 64 15.25 -8.06 48.96
N ASN A 65 15.82 -7.08 48.27
CA ASN A 65 15.01 -6.16 47.45
C ASN A 65 14.27 -6.87 46.31
N ILE A 66 14.97 -7.73 45.57
CA ILE A 66 14.29 -8.38 44.46
C ILE A 66 13.30 -9.43 44.96
N ARG A 67 13.58 -10.03 46.12
CA ARG A 67 12.62 -10.95 46.72
C ARG A 67 11.33 -10.21 47.14
N LYS A 68 11.46 -8.99 47.65
CA LYS A 68 10.30 -8.14 47.97
C LYS A 68 9.49 -7.87 46.69
N LEU A 69 10.18 -7.48 45.63
CA LEU A 69 9.49 -7.22 44.36
C LEU A 69 8.80 -8.48 43.85
N TRP A 70 9.44 -9.63 44.01
CA TRP A 70 8.85 -10.90 43.55
C TRP A 70 7.58 -11.21 44.34
N HIS A 71 7.61 -11.04 45.67
CA HIS A 71 6.42 -11.29 46.50
C HIS A 71 5.28 -10.35 46.12
N LYS A 72 5.60 -9.11 45.87
CA LYS A 72 4.60 -8.13 45.46
C LYS A 72 3.95 -8.53 44.14
N GLU A 73 4.77 -8.97 43.20
CA GLU A 73 4.27 -9.40 41.90
C GLU A 73 3.41 -10.65 42.02
N GLN A 74 3.79 -11.59 42.91
CA GLN A 74 2.99 -12.78 43.15
C GLN A 74 1.62 -12.46 43.70
N MET A 75 1.57 -11.54 44.66
CA MET A 75 0.28 -11.14 45.22
C MET A 75 -0.59 -10.44 44.18
N LYS A 76 0.02 -9.62 43.36
CA LYS A 76 -0.65 -8.94 42.27
C LYS A 76 -1.27 -9.93 41.28
N ASN A 77 -0.48 -10.94 40.91
CA ASN A 77 -0.94 -11.97 39.97
C ASN A 77 -2.08 -12.80 40.58
N GLU A 78 -2.00 -13.13 41.85
CA GLU A 78 -3.06 -13.89 42.53
C GLU A 78 -4.35 -13.10 42.53
N SER A 79 -4.28 -11.81 42.87
CA SER A 79 -5.44 -10.92 42.86
C SER A 79 -6.07 -10.85 41.47
N ARG A 80 -5.24 -10.71 40.47
CA ARG A 80 -5.72 -10.62 39.09
C ARG A 80 -6.38 -11.91 38.66
N GLU A 81 -5.78 -13.06 39.00
CA GLU A 81 -6.36 -14.35 38.65
C GLU A 81 -7.70 -14.55 39.33
N LYS A 82 -7.83 -14.16 40.58
CA LYS A 82 -9.09 -14.27 41.32
C LYS A 82 -10.17 -13.41 40.66
N LYS A 83 -9.82 -12.19 40.31
CA LYS A 83 -10.76 -11.29 39.65
C LYS A 83 -11.18 -11.83 38.30
N GLU A 84 -10.22 -12.36 37.55
CA GLU A 84 -10.52 -12.94 36.24
C GLU A 84 -11.47 -14.14 36.36
N ALA A 85 -11.26 -14.98 37.38
CA ALA A 85 -12.15 -16.12 37.61
C ALA A 85 -13.57 -15.67 37.94
N GLU A 86 -13.69 -14.66 38.79
CA GLU A 86 -15.00 -14.11 39.15
C GLU A 86 -15.68 -13.49 37.94
N ASP A 87 -14.93 -12.74 37.14
CA ASP A 87 -15.46 -12.11 35.93
C ASP A 87 -15.93 -13.17 34.93
N SER A 88 -15.17 -14.27 34.81
CA SER A 88 -15.52 -15.36 33.90
C SER A 88 -16.84 -16.03 34.32
N LEU A 89 -17.01 -16.27 35.63
CA LEU A 89 -18.27 -16.86 36.13
C LEU A 89 -19.44 -15.93 35.87
N ARG A 90 -19.27 -14.65 36.12
CA ARG A 90 -20.31 -13.66 35.87
C ARG A 90 -20.69 -13.63 34.39
N ARG A 91 -19.70 -13.68 33.52
CA ARG A 91 -19.94 -13.66 32.09
C ARG A 91 -20.70 -14.91 31.66
N GLU A 92 -20.31 -16.08 32.17
CA GLU A 92 -21.01 -17.32 31.86
C GLU A 92 -22.49 -17.25 32.27
N LYS A 93 -22.75 -16.69 33.44
CA LYS A 93 -24.11 -16.55 33.92
C LYS A 93 -24.91 -15.62 33.02
N ASN A 94 -24.29 -14.49 32.61
CA ASN A 94 -24.94 -13.54 31.73
C ASN A 94 -25.25 -14.16 30.37
N LEU A 95 -24.35 -14.98 29.86
CA LEU A 95 -24.59 -15.64 28.58
C LEU A 95 -25.71 -16.65 28.65
N GLU A 96 -25.80 -17.39 29.76
CA GLU A 96 -26.89 -18.32 29.94
C GLU A 96 -28.26 -17.62 30.01
N GLU A 97 -28.30 -16.46 30.67
CA GLU A 97 -29.53 -15.67 30.69
C GLU A 97 -29.85 -15.12 29.30
N ALA A 98 -28.83 -14.70 28.56
CA ALA A 98 -29.03 -14.15 27.23
C ALA A 98 -29.61 -15.17 26.26
N LYS A 99 -29.23 -16.43 26.42
CA LYS A 99 -29.77 -17.51 25.55
C LYS A 99 -31.27 -17.68 25.67
N LYS A 100 -31.85 -17.21 26.75
CA LYS A 100 -33.32 -17.32 26.95
C LYS A 100 -34.08 -16.23 26.21
N ILE A 101 -33.38 -15.22 25.67
CA ILE A 101 -34.02 -14.10 24.98
C ILE A 101 -34.08 -14.38 23.49
N THR A 102 -35.25 -14.29 22.92
CA THR A 102 -35.46 -14.44 21.49
C THR A 102 -36.08 -13.16 20.94
N ILE A 103 -35.43 -12.59 19.91
CA ILE A 103 -36.01 -11.44 19.25
C ILE A 103 -36.74 -11.89 17.99
N LYS A 104 -37.79 -11.18 17.64
CA LYS A 104 -38.66 -11.58 16.55
C LYS A 104 -38.88 -10.40 15.61
N ASN A 105 -38.95 -10.69 14.33
CA ASN A 105 -39.35 -9.73 13.32
C ASN A 105 -40.86 -9.53 13.42
N ASP A 106 -41.28 -8.31 13.74
CA ASP A 106 -42.69 -8.00 13.94
C ASP A 106 -43.42 -8.03 12.59
N PRO A 107 -44.34 -8.96 12.39
CA PRO A 107 -45.00 -9.06 11.09
C PRO A 107 -45.95 -7.90 10.77
N SER A 108 -46.31 -7.08 11.76
CA SER A 108 -47.15 -5.92 11.51
C SER A 108 -46.40 -4.75 10.92
N LEU A 109 -45.06 -4.77 10.95
CA LEU A 109 -44.27 -3.69 10.36
C LEU A 109 -44.19 -3.84 8.84
N PRO A 110 -43.98 -2.75 8.12
CA PRO A 110 -43.90 -2.86 6.66
C PRO A 110 -42.79 -3.79 6.21
N GLU A 111 -42.99 -4.43 5.08
CA GLU A 111 -41.95 -5.26 4.48
C GLU A 111 -40.75 -4.37 4.20
N PRO A 112 -39.56 -4.69 4.68
CA PRO A 112 -38.42 -3.81 4.47
C PRO A 112 -37.87 -3.94 3.06
N LYS A 113 -37.39 -2.82 2.52
CA LYS A 113 -36.68 -2.84 1.26
C LYS A 113 -35.19 -3.08 1.53
N CYS A 114 -34.60 -4.04 0.83
CA CYS A 114 -33.18 -4.33 0.97
C CYS A 114 -32.38 -3.34 0.10
N VAL A 115 -31.54 -2.53 0.73
CA VAL A 115 -30.86 -1.41 0.08
C VAL A 115 -29.39 -1.41 0.47
N LYS A 116 -28.54 -1.08 -0.49
CA LYS A 116 -27.12 -0.83 -0.19
C LYS A 116 -26.98 0.54 0.46
N ILE A 117 -25.94 0.69 1.27
CA ILE A 117 -25.79 1.90 2.08
C ILE A 117 -25.72 3.17 1.22
N HIS A 118 -25.01 3.12 0.08
CA HIS A 118 -24.86 4.32 -0.74
C HIS A 118 -26.19 4.80 -1.34
N ALA A 119 -27.18 3.96 -1.39
CA ALA A 119 -28.47 4.28 -2.00
C ALA A 119 -29.54 4.62 -0.97
N LEU A 120 -29.18 4.78 0.30
CA LEU A 120 -30.18 4.92 1.36
C LEU A 120 -30.89 6.28 1.37
N GLU A 121 -30.26 7.33 0.85
CA GLU A 121 -30.85 8.67 0.96
C GLU A 121 -32.27 8.72 0.39
N ALA A 122 -32.53 8.01 -0.69
CA ALA A 122 -33.84 7.98 -1.31
C ALA A 122 -34.87 7.20 -0.52
N HIS A 123 -34.43 6.51 0.54
CA HIS A 123 -35.31 5.64 1.34
C HIS A 123 -35.54 6.15 2.76
N ARG A 124 -35.20 7.42 3.01
CA ARG A 124 -35.47 8.01 4.32
C ARG A 124 -36.97 7.98 4.59
N GLY A 125 -37.31 7.65 5.83
CA GLY A 125 -38.71 7.51 6.23
C GLY A 125 -39.30 6.16 5.91
N GLN A 126 -38.53 5.23 5.36
CA GLN A 126 -38.98 3.90 5.00
C GLN A 126 -38.29 2.86 5.87
N ARG A 127 -38.94 1.70 5.99
CA ARG A 127 -38.30 0.56 6.64
C ARG A 127 -37.38 -0.11 5.64
N VAL A 128 -36.11 -0.28 6.03
CA VAL A 128 -35.10 -0.87 5.15
C VAL A 128 -34.42 -2.05 5.84
N LYS A 129 -33.81 -2.90 5.04
CA LYS A 129 -32.96 -3.98 5.49
C LYS A 129 -31.59 -3.74 4.89
N VAL A 130 -30.56 -3.75 5.73
CA VAL A 130 -29.18 -3.48 5.29
C VAL A 130 -28.29 -4.61 5.79
N PHE A 131 -27.52 -5.19 4.87
CA PHE A 131 -26.46 -6.14 5.20
C PHE A 131 -25.16 -5.39 5.36
N GLY A 132 -24.33 -5.80 6.32
CA GLY A 132 -23.03 -5.18 6.45
C GLY A 132 -22.20 -5.83 7.54
N TRP A 133 -21.00 -5.29 7.66
CA TRP A 133 -20.07 -5.69 8.73
C TRP A 133 -20.07 -4.62 9.80
N VAL A 134 -19.92 -5.05 11.06
CA VAL A 134 -19.88 -4.13 12.19
C VAL A 134 -18.50 -3.48 12.22
N HIS A 135 -18.45 -2.23 11.80
CA HIS A 135 -17.21 -1.47 11.72
C HIS A 135 -16.85 -0.85 13.07
N ARG A 136 -17.86 -0.34 13.77
CA ARG A 136 -17.71 0.22 15.12
C ARG A 136 -18.88 -0.26 15.95
N LEU A 137 -18.61 -0.42 17.24
CA LEU A 137 -19.63 -0.92 18.18
C LEU A 137 -19.45 -0.17 19.48
N ARG A 138 -20.55 0.38 20.00
CA ARG A 138 -20.52 1.07 21.28
C ARG A 138 -21.76 0.72 22.06
N ARG A 139 -21.56 0.22 23.27
CA ARG A 139 -22.67 -0.14 24.17
C ARG A 139 -22.79 0.94 25.23
N GLN A 140 -24.05 1.35 25.53
CA GLN A 140 -24.36 2.28 26.61
C GLN A 140 -25.38 1.64 27.52
N GLY A 141 -24.91 1.08 28.64
CA GLY A 141 -25.78 0.34 29.52
C GLY A 141 -26.27 -0.94 28.87
N LYS A 142 -27.41 -1.42 29.32
CA LYS A 142 -27.96 -2.68 28.85
C LYS A 142 -28.97 -2.51 27.70
N ASN A 143 -29.42 -1.28 27.48
CA ASN A 143 -30.56 -1.08 26.59
C ASN A 143 -30.26 -0.20 25.39
N LEU A 144 -29.00 0.09 25.14
CA LEU A 144 -28.65 0.95 24.01
C LEU A 144 -27.33 0.51 23.41
N MET A 145 -27.34 0.32 22.11
CA MET A 145 -26.15 -0.07 21.37
C MET A 145 -26.11 0.67 20.06
N PHE A 146 -24.94 1.22 19.74
CA PHE A 146 -24.70 1.89 18.48
C PHE A 146 -23.77 1.06 17.64
N LEU A 147 -24.16 0.83 16.41
CA LEU A 147 -23.31 0.15 15.42
C LEU A 147 -23.05 1.11 14.27
N VAL A 148 -21.82 1.09 13.76
CA VAL A 148 -21.56 1.66 12.44
C VAL A 148 -21.29 0.47 11.53
N LEU A 149 -22.13 0.30 10.53
CA LEU A 149 -22.01 -0.78 9.54
C LEU A 149 -21.31 -0.25 8.30
N ARG A 150 -20.59 -1.14 7.64
CA ARG A 150 -20.11 -0.86 6.29
C ARG A 150 -20.49 -2.03 5.39
N ASP A 151 -20.79 -1.74 4.13
CA ASP A 151 -21.10 -2.78 3.16
C ASP A 151 -20.28 -2.67 1.89
N GLY A 152 -19.22 -1.89 1.94
CA GLY A 152 -18.39 -1.65 0.77
C GLY A 152 -18.82 -0.43 -0.03
N THR A 153 -20.05 0.03 0.14
CA THR A 153 -20.53 1.22 -0.57
C THR A 153 -20.61 2.45 0.32
N GLY A 154 -20.58 2.27 1.64
CA GLY A 154 -20.67 3.39 2.56
C GLY A 154 -20.75 2.91 3.99
N TYR A 155 -20.99 3.85 4.89
CA TYR A 155 -21.12 3.61 6.33
C TYR A 155 -22.50 4.05 6.79
N LEU A 156 -23.06 3.32 7.76
CA LEU A 156 -24.39 3.60 8.28
C LEU A 156 -24.39 3.43 9.79
N GLN A 157 -24.89 4.43 10.50
CA GLN A 157 -25.09 4.31 11.94
C GLN A 157 -26.43 3.65 12.20
N CYS A 158 -26.40 2.63 13.06
CA CYS A 158 -27.62 1.91 13.48
C CYS A 158 -27.76 2.04 14.98
N VAL A 159 -28.96 2.27 15.43
CA VAL A 159 -29.27 2.42 16.86
C VAL A 159 -30.18 1.30 17.29
N LEU A 160 -29.72 0.51 18.26
CA LEU A 160 -30.48 -0.57 18.87
C LEU A 160 -30.86 -0.11 20.27
N SER A 161 -32.10 0.30 20.45
CA SER A 161 -32.54 0.88 21.72
C SER A 161 -33.47 -0.04 22.50
N ASP A 162 -33.74 -1.24 22.02
CA ASP A 162 -34.56 -2.23 22.71
C ASP A 162 -33.65 -3.11 23.55
N ASP A 163 -34.03 -3.34 24.82
CA ASP A 163 -33.26 -4.24 25.70
C ASP A 163 -33.03 -5.58 25.03
N LEU A 164 -34.07 -6.13 24.42
CA LEU A 164 -33.97 -7.44 23.80
C LEU A 164 -32.99 -7.44 22.63
N UNK A 165 -32.95 -6.43 21.97
CA UNK A 165 -32.11 -6.33 20.86
C UNK A 165 -30.70 -6.30 21.27
N CYS A 166 -30.44 -5.79 22.49
CA CYS A 166 -29.07 -5.68 23.04
C CYS A 166 -28.69 -6.85 23.93
N GLN A 167 -29.63 -7.44 24.62
CA GLN A 167 -29.35 -8.44 25.66
C GLN A 167 -29.53 -9.88 25.21
N CYS A 168 -30.01 -10.13 24.01
CA CYS A 168 -30.05 -11.48 23.49
C CYS A 168 -28.63 -12.02 23.31
N TYR A 169 -28.50 -13.33 23.17
CA TYR A 169 -27.19 -13.96 23.08
C TYR A 169 -26.33 -13.31 22.00
N ASN A 170 -26.89 -13.15 20.80
CA ASN A 170 -26.14 -12.54 19.69
C ASN A 170 -25.78 -11.09 19.98
N GLY A 171 -26.64 -10.36 20.68
CA GLY A 171 -26.35 -8.97 21.06
C GLY A 171 -25.19 -8.86 22.04
N VAL A 172 -25.15 -9.80 22.99
CA VAL A 172 -24.09 -9.78 24.02
C VAL A 172 -22.74 -10.17 23.43
N VAL A 173 -22.71 -11.15 22.53
CA VAL A 173 -21.43 -11.64 21.97
C VAL A 173 -20.99 -10.85 20.74
N LEU A 174 -21.83 -10.00 20.20
CA LEU A 174 -21.51 -9.28 18.97
C LEU A 174 -20.20 -8.51 19.11
N SER A 175 -19.38 -8.58 18.08
CA SER A 175 -18.07 -7.92 18.07
C SER A 175 -17.85 -7.28 16.71
N THR A 176 -16.87 -6.39 16.66
CA THR A 176 -16.53 -5.74 15.37
C THR A 176 -16.10 -6.79 14.36
N GLU A 177 -16.39 -6.52 13.12
CA GLU A 177 -16.16 -7.37 11.95
C GLU A 177 -17.14 -8.50 11.82
N SER A 178 -18.10 -8.64 12.73
CA SER A 178 -19.20 -9.57 12.52
C SER A 178 -20.08 -9.07 11.38
N SER A 179 -20.66 -9.99 10.62
CA SER A 179 -21.59 -9.62 9.56
C SER A 179 -23.02 -9.79 10.07
N VAL A 180 -23.87 -8.83 9.73
CA VAL A 180 -25.22 -8.77 10.26
C VAL A 180 -26.19 -8.30 9.18
N ALA A 181 -27.48 -8.53 9.42
CA ALA A 181 -28.56 -7.87 8.69
C ALA A 181 -29.34 -7.06 9.71
N VAL A 182 -29.53 -5.77 9.46
CA VAL A 182 -30.31 -4.91 10.36
C VAL A 182 -31.54 -4.39 9.63
N TYR A 183 -32.63 -4.32 10.35
CA TYR A 183 -33.94 -3.90 9.84
C TYR A 183 -34.39 -2.70 10.65
N GLY A 184 -34.94 -1.69 10.00
CA GLY A 184 -35.47 -0.57 10.76
C GLY A 184 -35.84 0.61 9.88
N MET A 185 -36.37 1.63 10.53
CA MET A 185 -36.72 2.88 9.87
C MET A 185 -35.49 3.76 9.70
N LEU A 186 -35.33 4.28 8.52
CA LEU A 186 -34.23 5.20 8.22
C LEU A 186 -34.70 6.63 8.53
N LYS A 187 -34.00 7.28 9.45
CA LYS A 187 -34.41 8.60 9.96
C LYS A 187 -33.26 9.58 9.82
N LEU A 188 -33.60 10.85 9.67
CA LEU A 188 -32.57 11.89 9.73
C LEU A 188 -31.88 11.87 11.10
N THR A 189 -30.59 12.17 11.10
CA THR A 189 -29.84 12.27 12.34
C THR A 189 -30.46 13.35 13.23
N PRO A 190 -30.59 13.10 14.54
CA PRO A 190 -31.16 14.14 15.42
C PRO A 190 -30.38 15.44 15.33
N LYS A 191 -31.08 16.56 15.58
CA LYS A 191 -30.49 17.87 15.52
C LYS A 191 -29.31 17.98 16.48
N GLY A 192 -28.20 18.53 16.01
CA GLY A 192 -27.00 18.67 16.82
C GLY A 192 -26.13 17.44 16.86
N LYS A 193 -26.52 16.38 16.19
CA LYS A 193 -25.74 15.14 16.11
C LYS A 193 -25.27 14.92 14.68
N GLN A 194 -24.24 14.12 14.54
CA GLN A 194 -23.69 13.79 13.22
C GLN A 194 -23.62 12.30 13.04
N ALA A 195 -23.89 11.85 11.81
CA ALA A 195 -23.75 10.45 11.44
C ALA A 195 -23.43 10.37 9.96
N PRO A 196 -22.80 9.27 9.52
CA PRO A 196 -22.52 9.13 8.08
C PRO A 196 -23.78 9.27 7.25
N GLY A 197 -23.72 10.08 6.20
CA GLY A 197 -24.85 10.29 5.30
C GLY A 197 -25.97 11.16 5.86
N GLY A 198 -25.84 11.65 7.10
CA GLY A 198 -26.84 12.52 7.70
C GLY A 198 -28.10 11.81 8.16
N HIS A 199 -28.08 10.50 8.30
CA HIS A 199 -29.23 9.72 8.74
C HIS A 199 -28.75 8.52 9.55
N GLU A 200 -29.70 7.83 10.19
CA GLU A 200 -29.39 6.64 10.93
C GLU A 200 -30.56 5.66 10.84
N LEU A 201 -30.27 4.40 11.06
CA LEU A 201 -31.27 3.35 11.05
C LEU A 201 -31.68 3.05 12.47
N SER A 202 -32.97 3.24 12.77
CA SER A 202 -33.55 2.90 14.06
C SER A 202 -33.96 1.44 13.99
N CYS A 203 -33.17 0.57 14.62
CA CYS A 203 -33.31 -0.86 14.43
C CYS A 203 -34.54 -1.42 15.15
N ASP A 204 -35.34 -2.22 14.45
CA ASP A 204 -36.47 -2.93 15.06
C ASP A 204 -36.28 -4.43 15.03
N PHE A 205 -35.27 -4.93 14.30
CA PHE A 205 -34.93 -6.35 14.26
C PHE A 205 -33.56 -6.48 13.63
N TRP A 206 -32.83 -7.52 14.02
CA TRP A 206 -31.55 -7.78 13.39
C TRP A 206 -31.17 -9.25 13.50
N GLU A 207 -30.29 -9.69 12.63
CA GLU A 207 -29.84 -11.07 12.56
C GLU A 207 -28.33 -11.10 12.47
N LEU A 208 -27.73 -12.00 13.23
CA LEU A 208 -26.31 -12.27 13.10
C LEU A 208 -26.10 -13.23 11.94
N ILE A 209 -25.17 -12.90 11.04
CA ILE A 209 -24.86 -13.77 9.91
C ILE A 209 -23.55 -14.50 10.17
N GLY A 210 -22.49 -13.77 10.50
CA GLY A 210 -21.21 -14.38 10.80
C GLY A 210 -20.55 -13.67 11.97
N LEU A 211 -20.30 -14.42 13.05
CA LEU A 211 -19.72 -13.85 14.26
C LEU A 211 -18.19 -13.77 14.14
N ALA A 212 -17.63 -12.61 14.45
CA ALA A 212 -16.20 -12.46 14.57
C ALA A 212 -15.76 -12.70 16.01
N PRO A 213 -14.54 -13.18 16.25
CA PRO A 213 -14.08 -13.37 17.62
C PRO A 213 -14.03 -12.06 18.38
N ALA A 214 -14.22 -12.12 19.69
CA ALA A 214 -14.17 -10.92 20.52
C ALA A 214 -12.79 -10.28 20.44
N GLY A 215 -12.76 -9.02 20.01
CA GLY A 215 -11.53 -8.24 19.94
C GLY A 215 -10.52 -8.70 18.90
N GLY A 216 -10.81 -9.78 18.18
CA GLY A 216 -9.82 -10.38 17.30
C GLY A 216 -9.43 -9.54 16.12
N ALA A 217 -10.41 -8.91 15.49
CA ALA A 217 -10.13 -8.15 14.27
C ALA A 217 -9.39 -6.85 14.55
N ASP A 218 -9.58 -6.28 15.72
CA ASP A 218 -8.90 -5.03 16.06
C ASP A 218 -7.38 -5.20 16.09
N ASN A 219 -6.90 -6.37 16.50
CA ASN A 219 -5.47 -6.64 16.51
C ASN A 219 -4.91 -6.79 15.10
N LEU A 220 -5.72 -7.27 14.17
CA LEU A 220 -5.27 -7.53 12.80
C LEU A 220 -5.40 -6.32 11.89
N ILE A 221 -6.32 -5.39 12.19
CA ILE A 221 -6.61 -4.25 11.32
C ILE A 221 -6.06 -2.95 11.93
N ASN A 222 -5.03 -3.03 12.73
CA ASN A 222 -4.47 -1.86 13.39
C ASN A 222 -3.54 -1.11 12.44
N GLU A 223 -3.93 0.09 12.05
CA GLU A 223 -3.15 0.92 11.13
C GLU A 223 -1.90 1.51 11.77
N GLU A 224 -1.76 1.39 13.07
CA GLU A 224 -0.58 1.87 13.79
C GLU A 224 0.46 0.79 14.04
N SER A 225 0.19 -0.44 13.61
CA SER A 225 1.14 -1.54 13.74
C SER A 225 2.35 -1.32 12.82
N ASP A 226 3.44 -2.06 13.10
CA ASP A 226 4.59 -2.12 12.21
C ASP A 226 4.18 -2.47 10.79
N VAL A 227 4.97 -1.97 9.83
CA VAL A 227 4.71 -2.24 8.42
C VAL A 227 4.69 -3.75 8.13
N ASP A 228 5.64 -4.50 8.70
CA ASP A 228 5.67 -5.95 8.47
C ASP A 228 4.42 -6.65 9.00
N VAL A 229 3.93 -6.23 10.16
CA VAL A 229 2.71 -6.79 10.73
C VAL A 229 1.52 -6.48 9.81
N GLN A 230 1.43 -5.24 9.34
CA GLN A 230 0.35 -4.87 8.43
C GLN A 230 0.40 -5.67 7.13
N LEU A 231 1.60 -5.86 6.58
CA LEU A 231 1.74 -6.61 5.33
C LEU A 231 1.44 -8.09 5.51
N ASN A 232 1.80 -8.67 6.66
CA ASN A 232 1.47 -10.06 6.95
C ASN A 232 -0.05 -10.26 7.07
N ASN A 233 -0.75 -9.20 7.46
CA ASN A 233 -2.20 -9.24 7.63
C ASN A 233 -2.92 -8.42 6.58
N ARG A 234 -2.33 -8.27 5.41
CA ARG A 234 -2.87 -7.43 4.34
C ARG A 234 -4.29 -7.81 3.98
N HIS A 235 -4.58 -9.11 3.95
CA HIS A 235 -5.92 -9.61 3.64
C HIS A 235 -6.98 -9.11 4.61
N MET A 236 -6.57 -8.72 5.81
CA MET A 236 -7.48 -8.13 6.79
C MET A 236 -7.39 -6.61 6.80
N MET A 237 -6.17 -6.07 6.58
CA MET A 237 -5.96 -4.63 6.57
C MET A 237 -6.81 -3.93 5.51
N ILE A 238 -7.15 -4.63 4.42
CA ILE A 238 -7.98 -4.02 3.38
C ILE A 238 -9.41 -3.75 3.83
N ARG A 239 -9.82 -4.30 4.97
CA ARG A 239 -11.11 -3.95 5.58
C ARG A 239 -11.06 -2.58 6.25
N GLY A 240 -9.87 -2.08 6.55
CA GLY A 240 -9.72 -0.81 7.26
C GLY A 240 -10.14 0.38 6.42
N GLU A 241 -10.45 1.47 7.11
CA GLU A 241 -11.00 2.65 6.46
C GLU A 241 -10.04 3.25 5.44
N ASN A 242 -8.78 3.42 5.83
CA ASN A 242 -7.81 4.05 4.92
C ASN A 242 -7.50 3.16 3.73
N MET A 243 -7.24 1.88 3.97
CA MET A 243 -6.86 0.99 2.88
C MET A 243 -8.01 0.81 1.90
N SER A 244 -9.24 0.67 2.40
CA SER A 244 -10.39 0.51 1.51
C SER A 244 -10.61 1.77 0.67
N LYS A 245 -10.40 2.96 1.25
CA LYS A 245 -10.49 4.20 0.48
C LYS A 245 -9.46 4.25 -0.63
N ILE A 246 -8.22 3.85 -0.32
CA ILE A 246 -7.15 3.86 -1.32
C ILE A 246 -7.50 2.93 -2.47
N LEU A 247 -7.99 1.72 -2.17
CA LEU A 247 -8.31 0.77 -3.22
C LEU A 247 -9.49 1.22 -4.06
N LYS A 248 -10.47 1.88 -3.45
CA LYS A 248 -11.58 2.45 -4.20
C LYS A 248 -11.11 3.57 -5.11
N ALA A 249 -10.25 4.45 -4.59
CA ALA A 249 -9.69 5.51 -5.42
C ALA A 249 -8.89 4.93 -6.57
N ARG A 250 -8.09 3.88 -6.30
CA ARG A 250 -7.33 3.23 -7.35
C ARG A 250 -8.23 2.72 -8.47
N SER A 251 -9.35 2.12 -8.11
CA SER A 251 -10.30 1.60 -9.10
C SER A 251 -10.85 2.72 -9.97
N ILE A 252 -11.28 3.80 -9.33
CA ILE A 252 -11.86 4.93 -10.05
C ILE A 252 -10.82 5.61 -10.93
N ILE A 253 -9.61 5.80 -10.40
CA ILE A 253 -8.55 6.47 -11.15
C ILE A 253 -8.14 5.63 -12.35
N THR A 254 -8.08 4.31 -12.21
CA THR A 254 -7.80 3.43 -13.34
C THR A 254 -8.84 3.62 -14.43
N ARG A 255 -10.11 3.74 -14.05
CA ARG A 255 -11.15 4.03 -15.03
C ARG A 255 -10.96 5.40 -15.68
N CYS A 256 -10.51 6.38 -14.91
CA CYS A 256 -10.27 7.71 -15.48
C CYS A 256 -9.19 7.65 -16.56
N PHE A 257 -8.15 6.84 -16.36
CA PHE A 257 -7.14 6.62 -17.39
C PHE A 257 -7.77 6.00 -18.63
N ARG A 258 -8.58 4.96 -18.45
CA ARG A 258 -9.23 4.33 -19.60
C ARG A 258 -10.11 5.30 -20.36
N ASP A 259 -10.90 6.10 -19.63
CA ASP A 259 -11.78 7.07 -20.28
C ASP A 259 -10.98 8.12 -21.04
N HIS A 260 -9.84 8.55 -20.48
CA HIS A 260 -8.95 9.47 -21.19
C HIS A 260 -8.55 8.91 -22.55
N PHE A 261 -8.10 7.66 -22.55
CA PHE A 261 -7.64 7.04 -23.80
C PHE A 261 -8.78 6.78 -24.76
N PHE A 262 -9.91 6.29 -24.26
CA PHE A 262 -11.08 6.05 -25.12
C PHE A 262 -11.55 7.34 -25.81
N ASP A 263 -11.60 8.42 -25.06
CA ASP A 263 -12.10 9.68 -25.63
C ASP A 263 -11.17 10.22 -26.70
N ARG A 264 -9.91 9.79 -26.73
CA ARG A 264 -8.94 10.23 -27.73
C ARG A 264 -8.74 9.21 -28.85
N GLY A 265 -9.57 8.18 -28.88
CA GLY A 265 -9.56 7.22 -29.99
C GLY A 265 -8.52 6.12 -29.86
N TYR A 266 -7.96 5.90 -28.69
CA TYR A 266 -7.03 4.80 -28.50
C TYR A 266 -7.79 3.49 -28.39
N TYR A 267 -7.11 2.38 -28.78
CA TYR A 267 -7.61 1.03 -28.60
C TYR A 267 -6.81 0.36 -27.48
N GLU A 268 -7.52 -0.36 -26.66
CA GLU A 268 -6.85 -1.05 -25.56
C GLU A 268 -6.55 -2.49 -25.95
N UNK A 269 -5.31 -2.79 -25.96
CA UNK A 269 -4.88 -4.13 -26.26
C UNK A 269 -4.50 -4.85 -24.99
N UNK A 270 -4.62 -5.93 -24.92
CA UNK A 270 -4.20 -6.68 -23.79
C UNK A 270 -2.94 -7.42 -24.13
N UNK A 271 -2.02 -7.35 -23.47
CA UNK A 271 -0.77 -8.04 -23.67
C UNK A 271 -0.82 -9.19 -22.75
N UNK A 272 -0.83 -10.16 -23.26
CA UNK A 272 -0.93 -11.43 -22.60
C UNK A 272 0.36 -11.72 -21.99
N UNK A 273 0.39 -12.25 -21.09
CA UNK A 273 1.44 -12.77 -20.38
C UNK A 273 2.79 -12.48 -20.89
N UNK A 274 3.51 -12.94 -20.42
CA UNK A 274 4.89 -12.86 -20.59
C UNK A 274 5.34 -13.06 -22.03
N UNK A 275 5.97 -12.34 -22.40
CA UNK A 275 6.64 -12.50 -23.67
C UNK A 275 7.95 -13.04 -23.35
N UNK A 276 8.13 -13.94 -23.58
CA UNK A 276 9.32 -14.69 -23.30
C UNK A 276 10.46 -14.47 -24.19
N UNK A 277 10.18 -14.14 -25.14
CA UNK A 277 11.19 -13.94 -26.15
C UNK A 277 11.86 -12.63 -26.06
N UNK A 278 11.26 -11.92 -25.84
CA UNK A 278 11.79 -10.62 -25.99
C UNK A 278 12.51 -10.19 -24.77
N UNK A 279 12.96 -10.86 -24.33
CA UNK A 279 13.63 -10.45 -23.21
C UNK A 279 14.15 -9.13 -23.36
N UNK A 280 13.75 -8.53 -22.79
CA UNK A 280 14.19 -7.24 -22.69
C UNK A 280 15.54 -7.10 -23.28
N UNK A 281 15.45 -6.61 -24.02
CA UNK A 281 16.55 -6.26 -24.80
C UNK A 281 17.70 -5.76 -24.00
N UNK A 282 17.88 -5.23 -23.78
CA UNK A 282 18.97 -4.56 -23.34
C UNK A 282 19.54 -5.21 -22.10
N UNK A 283 18.98 -5.35 -21.67
CA UNK A 283 19.47 -5.77 -20.51
C UNK A 283 19.31 -7.28 -20.46
N UNK A 284 19.18 -7.37 -21.49
CA UNK A 284 18.87 -8.55 -21.75
C UNK A 284 19.27 -9.73 -21.00
N UNK A 285 19.80 -9.98 -21.01
CA UNK A 285 20.26 -11.15 -20.64
C UNK A 285 20.20 -11.48 -19.19
N UNK A 286 20.26 -10.83 -18.72
CA UNK A 286 20.49 -10.96 -17.38
C UNK A 286 19.27 -11.33 -16.58
N UNK A 287 18.53 -11.28 -17.02
CA UNK A 287 17.36 -11.41 -16.42
C UNK A 287 16.92 -12.79 -16.04
N UNK A 288 17.28 -13.40 -16.52
CA UNK A 288 16.84 -14.69 -16.31
C UNK A 288 17.25 -15.35 -15.06
N UNK A 289 18.03 -15.20 -14.82
CA UNK A 289 18.54 -15.93 -13.74
C UNK A 289 18.14 -15.46 -12.40
N UNK A 290 18.14 -14.62 -12.30
CA UNK A 290 18.04 -14.10 -11.03
C UNK A 290 16.69 -14.41 -10.50
N UNK A 291 16.47 -14.31 -9.98
CA UNK A 291 15.41 -14.40 -9.27
C UNK A 291 14.08 -14.28 -9.85
N UNK A 292 14.07 -13.88 -10.27
CA UNK A 292 12.83 -13.73 -10.78
C UNK A 292 12.89 -14.19 -12.16
N UNK A 293 13.24 -15.02 -12.06
CA UNK A 293 13.35 -15.63 -13.25
C UNK A 293 12.45 -15.20 -14.31
N UNK A 294 11.59 -14.94 -14.12
CA UNK A 294 10.66 -14.73 -15.14
C UNK A 294 10.67 -13.34 -15.57
N UNK A 295 10.79 -12.93 -15.67
CA UNK A 295 10.67 -11.87 -16.33
C UNK A 295 10.86 -10.48 -16.26
N UNK A 296 11.78 -10.36 -16.09
CA UNK A 296 12.16 -8.99 -16.08
C UNK A 296 12.00 -8.34 -17.42
N UNK A 297 11.72 -8.86 -18.12
CA UNK A 297 11.66 -8.29 -19.39
C UNK A 297 10.33 -7.65 -19.76
N UNK A 298 9.67 -7.68 -19.06
CA UNK A 298 8.37 -7.15 -19.27
C UNK A 298 8.33 -5.68 -19.55
N UNK A 299 8.98 -5.05 -18.98
CA UNK A 299 8.99 -3.61 -19.11
C UNK A 299 9.51 -3.19 -20.44
N UNK A 300 10.42 -3.61 -20.76
CA UNK A 300 11.07 -3.27 -22.04
C UNK A 300 10.42 -4.02 -23.18
N UNK A 301 10.08 -4.98 -22.90
CA UNK A 301 9.42 -5.81 -23.89
C UNK A 301 8.06 -5.30 -24.26
N UNK A 302 7.57 -4.84 -23.49
CA UNK A 302 6.29 -4.23 -23.67
C UNK A 302 6.35 -3.04 -24.59
N UNK A 303 7.22 -2.44 -24.48
CA UNK A 303 7.45 -1.31 -25.34
C UNK A 303 7.73 -1.75 -26.77
N UNK A 304 8.35 -2.62 -26.76
CA UNK A 304 8.69 -3.16 -28.07
C UNK A 304 7.52 -3.93 -28.69
N UNK A 305 6.89 -4.47 -27.99
CA UNK A 305 5.69 -5.14 -28.47
C UNK A 305 4.60 -4.17 -28.82
N UNK A 306 4.55 -3.26 -28.24
CA UNK A 306 3.61 -2.20 -28.48
C UNK A 306 3.89 -1.50 -29.78
N UNK A 307 4.96 -1.52 -30.10
CA UNK A 307 5.37 -0.97 -31.38
C UNK A 307 4.75 -1.74 -32.57
N UNK A 308 4.52 -2.69 -32.30
CA UNK A 308 3.79 -3.50 -33.27
C UNK A 308 2.34 -3.12 -33.44
N UNK A 309 1.95 -2.62 -32.61
CA UNK A 309 0.61 -2.10 -32.54
C UNK A 309 0.45 -0.74 -33.17
N UNK A 310 1.33 -0.18 -33.33
CA UNK A 310 1.34 1.10 -34.00
C UNK A 310 0.71 1.07 -35.41
N UNK A 311 0.69 0.20 -35.79
CA UNK A 311 0.02 0.06 -37.08
C UNK A 311 -1.48 0.19 -37.04
N UNK A 312 -1.87 -0.01 -36.00
CA UNK A 312 -3.29 0.12 -35.89
C UNK A 312 -3.64 1.50 -35.41
N UNK A 313 -3.47 2.00 -34.74
CA UNK A 313 -3.85 3.29 -34.16
C UNK A 313 -3.12 3.38 -32.86
N UNK A 314 -3.53 3.96 -32.15
CA UNK A 314 -3.02 4.24 -30.88
C UNK A 314 -3.49 3.17 -29.94
N UNK A 315 -2.66 2.73 -29.20
CA UNK A 315 -2.99 1.63 -28.38
C UNK A 315 -2.70 1.97 -26.99
N UNK A 316 -3.35 1.51 -26.16
CA UNK A 316 -3.15 1.71 -24.76
C UNK A 316 -3.17 0.33 -24.17
N UNK A 317 -2.44 0.16 -23.26
CA UNK A 317 -2.35 -1.11 -22.68
C UNK A 317 -2.24 -0.94 -21.18
N UNK A 318 -2.67 -1.66 -20.52
CA UNK A 318 -2.54 -1.65 -19.11
C UNK A 318 -2.05 -3.04 -18.80
N UNK A 319 -1.07 -2.98 -18.22
CA UNK A 319 -0.42 -4.23 -18.06
C UNK A 319 0.19 -4.28 -16.74
N UNK A 320 0.40 -5.32 -16.32
CA UNK A 320 1.12 -5.51 -15.11
C UNK A 320 2.49 -5.91 -15.49
N UNK A 321 3.21 -5.38 -15.07
CA UNK A 321 4.58 -5.55 -15.40
C UNK A 321 5.26 -6.11 -14.21
N UNK A 322 5.98 -6.86 -14.37
CA UNK A 322 6.82 -7.44 -13.38
C UNK A 322 8.22 -7.03 -13.64
N UNK A 323 8.68 -6.57 -12.91
CA UNK A 323 10.02 -6.09 -13.05
C UNK A 323 10.81 -6.80 -12.00
N UNK A 324 11.62 -7.25 -12.26
CA UNK A 324 12.51 -7.94 -11.40
C UNK A 324 13.61 -7.05 -11.06
N UNK A 325 13.53 -6.57 -10.22
CA UNK A 325 14.53 -5.66 -9.74
C UNK A 325 15.26 -6.38 -8.68
N UNK A 326 16.27 -6.47 -8.88
CA UNK A 326 17.18 -7.15 -7.97
C UNK A 326 17.82 -6.24 -7.03
N UNK A 327 17.54 -5.10 -7.14
CA UNK A 327 18.14 -4.16 -6.27
C UNK A 327 17.28 -4.04 -5.08
N UNK A 328 17.77 -4.01 -4.21
CA UNK A 328 17.16 -3.91 -2.96
C UNK A 328 16.71 -2.56 -2.61
N UNK A 329 16.28 -1.97 -3.37
CA UNK A 329 15.80 -0.67 -3.05
C UNK A 329 14.44 -0.78 -2.48
N UNK A 330 14.22 0.00 -1.78
CA UNK A 330 13.01 0.10 -1.07
C UNK A 330 11.78 0.27 -1.89
N UNK A 331 11.96 0.75 -2.86
CA UNK A 331 10.84 0.99 -3.69
C UNK A 331 10.67 -0.07 -4.73
N UNK A 332 11.23 -0.90 -4.53
CA UNK A 332 11.27 -1.87 -5.52
C UNK A 332 10.18 -2.91 -5.25
N UNK A 333 9.29 -2.77 -5.91
CA UNK A 333 8.22 -3.72 -5.98
C UNK A 333 8.47 -4.60 -7.13
N UNK A 334 8.28 -5.76 -6.96
CA UNK A 334 8.52 -6.71 -7.97
C UNK A 334 7.39 -6.79 -8.92
N UNK A 335 6.25 -6.61 -8.44
CA UNK A 335 5.09 -6.56 -9.31
C UNK A 335 4.60 -5.17 -9.20
N TYR A 336 4.45 -4.18 -10.37
CA TYR A 336 3.71 -2.89 -10.41
C TYR A 336 2.86 -2.87 -11.68
N THR A 337 1.91 -1.92 -11.75
CA THR A 337 1.01 -1.78 -12.89
C THR A 337 1.53 -0.68 -13.81
N HIS A 338 1.65 -1.01 -15.06
CA HIS A 338 2.17 -0.09 -16.06
C HIS A 338 1.05 0.22 -17.06
N ILE A 339 0.89 1.49 -17.36
CA ILE A 339 -0.03 1.94 -18.40
C ILE A 339 0.86 2.42 -19.53
N GLU A 340 0.73 1.79 -20.70
CA GLU A 340 1.58 2.10 -21.82
C GLU A 340 0.76 2.54 -23.02
N ALA A 341 1.28 3.47 -23.79
CA ALA A 341 0.64 3.94 -25.00
C ALA A 341 1.64 4.05 -26.11
N GLU A 342 1.20 3.76 -27.32
CA GLU A 342 2.02 3.90 -28.51
C GLU A 342 1.22 4.64 -29.56
N CYS A 343 1.84 5.61 -30.23
CA CYS A 343 1.15 6.54 -31.13
C CYS A 343 1.91 6.68 -32.45
N PRO A 344 1.26 6.38 -33.58
CA PRO A 344 1.90 6.56 -34.88
C PRO A 344 1.79 8.01 -35.37
N PHE A 345 2.65 8.37 -36.34
CA PHE A 345 2.65 9.66 -37.03
C PHE A 345 2.75 10.82 -36.06
N LEU A 346 3.81 10.82 -35.26
CA LEU A 346 3.98 11.70 -34.12
C LEU A 346 5.34 12.38 -34.18
N THR A 347 5.40 13.66 -33.85
CA THR A 347 6.70 14.32 -33.63
C THR A 347 7.03 14.26 -32.14
N PHE A 348 8.29 14.58 -31.81
CA PHE A 348 8.65 14.62 -30.39
C PHE A 348 7.85 15.70 -29.65
N GLU A 349 7.64 16.84 -30.28
CA GLU A 349 6.82 17.89 -29.66
C GLU A 349 5.41 17.39 -29.41
N ASP A 350 4.83 16.66 -30.37
CA ASP A 350 3.51 16.07 -30.17
C ASP A 350 3.49 15.13 -28.96
N LEU A 351 4.54 14.35 -28.79
CA LEU A 351 4.63 13.44 -27.65
C LEU A 351 4.62 14.22 -26.34
N LEU A 352 5.37 15.29 -26.26
CA LEU A 352 5.42 16.10 -25.04
C LEU A 352 4.05 16.69 -24.73
N VAL A 353 3.33 17.16 -25.75
CA VAL A 353 1.99 17.70 -25.56
C VAL A 353 1.03 16.61 -25.09
N ARG A 354 1.16 15.42 -25.65
CA ARG A 354 0.30 14.32 -25.22
C ARG A 354 0.54 13.92 -23.76
N LEU A 355 1.79 14.00 -23.30
CA LEU A 355 2.09 13.71 -21.91
C LEU A 355 1.48 14.73 -20.96
N GLU A 356 1.55 16.01 -21.33
CA GLU A 356 0.89 17.04 -20.54
C GLU A 356 -0.61 16.81 -20.50
N ASP A 357 -1.18 16.48 -21.65
CA ASP A 357 -2.61 16.20 -21.74
C ASP A 357 -2.99 15.00 -20.89
N LEU A 358 -2.18 13.96 -20.91
CA LEU A 358 -2.46 12.76 -20.11
C LEU A 358 -2.59 13.11 -18.64
N VAL A 359 -1.59 13.77 -18.10
CA VAL A 359 -1.59 14.07 -16.67
C VAL A 359 -2.72 15.03 -16.31
N CYS A 360 -2.85 16.12 -17.07
CA CYS A 360 -3.84 17.14 -16.72
C CYS A 360 -5.26 16.65 -16.92
N ASP A 361 -5.52 15.91 -18.00
CA ASP A 361 -6.87 15.42 -18.25
C ASP A 361 -7.28 14.34 -17.25
N VAL A 362 -6.36 13.43 -16.93
CA VAL A 362 -6.71 12.40 -15.95
C VAL A 362 -6.96 13.02 -14.58
N VAL A 363 -6.13 13.97 -14.16
CA VAL A 363 -6.37 14.65 -12.88
C VAL A 363 -7.74 15.34 -12.90
N ASP A 364 -8.07 16.01 -14.00
CA ASP A 364 -9.38 16.66 -14.10
C ASP A 364 -10.51 15.65 -13.95
N ARG A 365 -10.40 14.50 -14.60
CA ARG A 365 -11.42 13.46 -14.51
C ARG A 365 -11.54 12.91 -13.09
N VAL A 366 -10.39 12.72 -12.41
CA VAL A 366 -10.38 12.23 -11.04
C VAL A 366 -11.11 13.22 -10.12
N LEU A 367 -10.83 14.51 -10.29
CA LEU A 367 -11.42 15.53 -9.43
C LEU A 367 -12.90 15.75 -9.72
N LYS A 368 -13.39 15.28 -10.86
CA LYS A 368 -14.83 15.31 -11.17
C LYS A 368 -15.52 13.98 -10.86
N SER A 369 -14.80 13.04 -10.29
CA SER A 369 -15.30 11.70 -9.99
C SER A 369 -15.56 11.55 -8.50
N PRO A 370 -16.16 10.41 -8.08
CA PRO A 370 -16.30 10.15 -6.64
C PRO A 370 -14.97 10.00 -5.91
N ALA A 371 -13.87 9.81 -6.61
CA ALA A 371 -12.57 9.72 -5.95
C ALA A 371 -12.08 11.08 -5.46
N ALA A 372 -12.69 12.18 -5.88
CA ALA A 372 -12.23 13.52 -5.47
C ALA A 372 -12.19 13.66 -3.95
N SER A 373 -13.24 13.20 -3.26
CA SER A 373 -13.29 13.33 -1.82
C SER A 373 -12.17 12.52 -1.16
N ILE A 374 -11.83 11.36 -1.73
CA ILE A 374 -10.75 10.55 -1.19
C ILE A 374 -9.40 11.25 -1.41
N VAL A 375 -9.21 11.83 -2.59
CA VAL A 375 -7.98 12.58 -2.85
C VAL A 375 -7.80 13.69 -1.81
N TYR A 376 -8.83 14.48 -1.56
CA TYR A 376 -8.70 15.58 -0.62
C TYR A 376 -8.68 15.13 0.84
N ASP A 377 -9.20 13.94 1.15
CA ASP A 377 -9.01 13.39 2.50
C ASP A 377 -7.55 13.09 2.77
N PHE A 378 -6.84 12.51 1.80
CA PHE A 378 -5.44 12.14 1.97
C PHE A 378 -4.47 13.26 1.63
N ASN A 379 -4.88 14.16 0.75
CA ASN A 379 -4.00 15.19 0.20
C ASN A 379 -4.75 16.52 0.14
N PRO A 380 -5.05 17.11 1.32
CA PRO A 380 -5.97 18.24 1.36
C PRO A 380 -5.49 19.48 0.61
N ASN A 381 -4.20 19.62 0.39
CA ASN A 381 -3.65 20.78 -0.31
C ASN A 381 -3.36 20.51 -1.78
N PHE A 382 -3.84 19.39 -2.30
CA PHE A 382 -3.58 19.02 -3.69
C PHE A 382 -4.09 20.09 -4.65
N LYS A 383 -3.24 20.45 -5.61
CA LYS A 383 -3.61 21.38 -6.68
C LYS A 383 -3.31 20.72 -8.02
N PRO A 384 -4.24 20.78 -8.96
CA PRO A 384 -3.99 20.19 -10.28
C PRO A 384 -2.78 20.84 -10.95
N PRO A 385 -1.97 20.07 -11.63
CA PRO A 385 -0.85 20.66 -12.37
C PRO A 385 -1.38 21.51 -13.55
N LYS A 386 -0.62 22.51 -13.91
CA LYS A 386 -0.99 23.44 -14.99
C LYS A 386 -0.05 23.32 -16.16
N ARG A 387 -0.60 23.44 -17.36
CA ARG A 387 0.21 23.53 -18.56
C ARG A 387 0.65 24.95 -18.80
N PRO A 388 1.79 25.11 -19.49
CA PRO A 388 2.73 24.04 -19.89
C PRO A 388 3.60 23.61 -18.73
N PHE A 389 4.03 22.32 -18.75
CA PHE A 389 4.99 21.84 -17.78
C PHE A 389 6.35 22.46 -18.12
N LYS A 390 7.18 22.63 -17.10
CA LYS A 390 8.53 23.13 -17.31
C LYS A 390 9.31 22.13 -18.15
N ARG A 391 9.99 22.63 -19.17
CA ARG A 391 10.81 21.79 -20.04
C ARG A 391 12.27 21.98 -19.70
N MET A 392 12.96 20.88 -19.49
CA MET A 392 14.40 20.86 -19.23
C MET A 392 15.01 19.74 -20.05
N ASN A 393 16.15 20.01 -20.63
CA ASN A 393 16.96 18.95 -21.20
C ASN A 393 17.82 18.33 -20.12
N TYR A 394 18.31 17.12 -20.37
CA TYR A 394 19.23 16.48 -19.45
C TYR A 394 20.39 17.40 -19.12
N SER A 395 20.93 18.10 -20.14
CA SER A 395 22.04 19.04 -19.92
C SER A 395 21.67 20.15 -18.94
N ASP A 396 20.40 20.61 -18.99
CA ASP A 396 19.96 21.64 -18.05
C ASP A 396 19.92 21.08 -16.62
N ALA A 397 19.52 19.83 -16.47
CA ALA A 397 19.49 19.20 -15.14
C ALA A 397 20.90 19.07 -14.58
N ILE A 398 21.85 18.70 -15.42
CA ILE A 398 23.24 18.58 -14.98
C ILE A 398 23.75 19.95 -14.49
N VAL A 399 23.44 21.01 -15.22
CA VAL A 399 23.84 22.38 -14.81
C VAL A 399 23.17 22.73 -13.48
N TRP A 400 21.88 22.41 -13.34
CA TRP A 400 21.15 22.68 -12.10
C TRP A 400 21.81 21.99 -10.91
N LEU A 401 22.17 20.71 -11.08
CA LEU A 401 22.80 19.95 -10.00
C LEU A 401 24.15 20.55 -9.61
N LYS A 402 24.96 20.98 -10.62
CA LYS A 402 26.23 21.62 -10.34
C LYS A 402 26.03 22.93 -9.58
N GLU A 403 25.08 23.73 -10.02
CA GLU A 403 24.85 25.04 -9.41
C GLU A 403 24.36 24.91 -7.97
N HIS A 404 23.73 23.80 -7.63
CA HIS A 404 23.25 23.55 -6.28
C HIS A 404 24.21 22.68 -5.48
N ASN A 405 25.41 22.44 -6.02
CA ASN A 405 26.49 21.72 -5.35
C ASN A 405 26.09 20.30 -4.94
N ILE A 406 25.32 19.64 -5.80
CA ILE A 406 24.86 18.26 -5.55
C ILE A 406 25.83 17.33 -6.28
N LYS A 407 26.54 16.51 -5.50
CA LYS A 407 27.63 15.68 -5.99
C LYS A 407 27.37 14.20 -5.76
N LYS A 408 28.12 13.38 -6.50
CA LYS A 408 28.16 11.94 -6.25
C LYS A 408 28.92 11.68 -4.95
N GLU A 409 28.87 10.44 -4.50
CA GLU A 409 29.56 10.07 -3.27
C GLU A 409 31.07 10.30 -3.35
N ASP A 410 31.65 10.17 -4.55
CA ASP A 410 33.10 10.38 -4.71
C ASP A 410 33.49 11.85 -4.84
N GLY A 411 32.53 12.75 -4.69
CA GLY A 411 32.80 14.18 -4.72
C GLY A 411 32.80 14.81 -6.11
N THR A 412 32.57 14.05 -7.15
CA THR A 412 32.49 14.60 -8.50
C THR A 412 31.04 14.90 -8.87
N PHE A 413 30.85 15.73 -9.86
CA PHE A 413 29.53 16.06 -10.36
C PHE A 413 29.06 15.04 -11.38
N TYR A 414 27.74 14.95 -11.55
CA TYR A 414 27.14 14.09 -12.55
C TYR A 414 27.40 14.66 -13.93
N GLU A 415 27.87 13.84 -14.84
CA GLU A 415 28.11 14.24 -16.22
C GLU A 415 28.04 13.02 -17.14
N GLY A 416 27.09 13.03 -18.07
CA GLY A 416 26.99 11.96 -19.07
C GLY A 416 26.49 10.63 -18.57
N GLU A 417 26.06 10.56 -17.33
CA GLU A 417 25.55 9.33 -16.74
C GLU A 417 24.12 9.56 -16.22
N ASP A 418 23.43 8.49 -15.94
CA ASP A 418 22.06 8.59 -15.46
C ASP A 418 22.04 9.30 -14.11
N ILE A 419 21.00 10.10 -13.89
CA ILE A 419 20.83 10.82 -12.63
C ILE A 419 20.03 9.90 -11.69
N PRO A 420 20.58 9.52 -10.54
CA PRO A 420 19.83 8.68 -9.61
C PRO A 420 18.59 9.38 -9.07
N GLU A 421 17.70 8.57 -8.47
CA GLU A 421 16.42 9.09 -8.00
C GLU A 421 16.59 10.20 -6.96
N ALA A 422 17.52 10.06 -6.03
CA ALA A 422 17.62 11.03 -4.94
C ALA A 422 17.94 12.44 -5.42
N PRO A 423 19.00 12.66 -6.23
CA PRO A 423 19.25 14.02 -6.74
C PRO A 423 18.17 14.49 -7.71
N GLU A 424 17.60 13.59 -8.51
CA GLU A 424 16.52 13.96 -9.42
C GLU A 424 15.30 14.43 -8.63
N ARG A 425 14.97 13.72 -7.57
CA ARG A 425 13.84 14.05 -6.70
C ARG A 425 14.10 15.40 -6.00
N LEU A 426 15.32 15.60 -5.52
CA LEU A 426 15.66 16.86 -4.86
C LEU A 426 15.50 18.03 -5.82
N MET A 427 15.96 17.87 -7.06
CA MET A 427 15.82 18.92 -8.08
C MET A 427 14.33 19.21 -8.33
N THR A 428 13.55 18.17 -8.53
CA THR A 428 12.13 18.34 -8.86
C THR A 428 11.38 19.01 -7.72
N ASP A 429 11.65 18.58 -6.50
CA ASP A 429 10.98 19.14 -5.31
C ASP A 429 11.38 20.60 -5.10
N THR A 430 12.64 20.93 -5.36
CA THR A 430 13.13 22.31 -5.19
C THR A 430 12.48 23.23 -6.22
N ILE A 431 12.43 22.80 -7.48
CA ILE A 431 11.78 23.57 -8.54
C ILE A 431 10.29 23.67 -8.28
N ASN A 432 9.70 22.59 -7.75
CA ASN A 432 8.32 22.55 -7.28
C ASN A 432 7.29 22.80 -8.38
N GLU A 433 7.55 22.24 -9.55
CA GLU A 433 6.56 22.20 -10.62
C GLU A 433 6.82 20.98 -11.49
N PRO A 434 5.83 20.51 -12.24
CA PRO A 434 6.05 19.38 -13.13
C PRO A 434 7.12 19.68 -14.15
N ILE A 435 7.97 18.70 -14.42
CA ILE A 435 9.08 18.86 -15.35
C ILE A 435 9.01 17.77 -16.42
N LEU A 436 9.15 18.19 -17.68
CA LEU A 436 9.43 17.27 -18.78
C LEU A 436 10.94 17.28 -18.98
N LEU A 437 11.62 16.23 -18.52
CA LEU A 437 13.06 16.13 -18.60
C LEU A 437 13.41 15.35 -19.86
N CYS A 438 14.07 16.01 -20.81
CA CYS A 438 14.18 15.53 -22.19
C CYS A 438 15.63 15.34 -22.62
N ARG A 439 15.80 14.59 -23.70
CA ARG A 439 17.04 14.51 -24.49
C ARG A 439 18.20 14.02 -23.64
N PHE A 440 18.06 12.79 -23.16
CA PHE A 440 19.12 12.11 -22.45
C PHE A 440 20.19 11.64 -23.43
N PRO A 441 21.44 11.52 -22.98
CA PRO A 441 22.52 11.02 -23.86
C PRO A 441 22.23 9.62 -24.39
N VAL A 442 22.68 9.35 -25.59
CA VAL A 442 22.46 8.05 -26.24
C VAL A 442 23.02 6.91 -25.38
N GLN A 443 24.16 7.10 -24.77
CA GLN A 443 24.84 6.03 -24.03
C GLN A 443 24.08 5.57 -22.81
N ILE A 444 23.09 6.31 -22.32
CA ILE A 444 22.32 5.89 -21.15
C ILE A 444 20.88 5.55 -21.47
N LYS A 445 20.51 5.49 -22.76
CA LYS A 445 19.17 5.15 -23.16
C LYS A 445 19.18 3.97 -24.13
N SER A 446 17.99 3.40 -24.32
CA SER A 446 17.83 2.16 -25.06
C SER A 446 18.05 2.34 -26.55
N PHE A 447 18.41 1.24 -27.21
CA PHE A 447 18.73 1.24 -28.63
C PHE A 447 17.58 1.69 -29.52
N TYR A 448 16.35 1.56 -29.07
CA TYR A 448 15.18 1.90 -29.87
C TYR A 448 14.80 3.37 -29.82
N MET A 449 15.55 4.18 -29.11
CA MET A 449 15.29 5.62 -29.05
C MET A 449 16.11 6.33 -30.13
N PRO A 450 15.48 7.18 -30.96
CA PRO A 450 16.21 7.81 -32.04
C PRO A 450 17.10 8.94 -31.51
N ARG A 451 18.19 9.14 -32.22
CA ARG A 451 19.05 10.28 -31.95
C ARG A 451 18.41 11.56 -32.47
N CYS A 452 18.67 12.65 -31.80
CA CYS A 452 18.40 13.97 -32.35
C CYS A 452 19.35 14.20 -33.55
N PRO A 453 18.89 14.90 -34.57
CA PRO A 453 19.67 14.94 -35.83
C PRO A 453 21.09 15.44 -35.72
N GLU A 454 21.40 16.31 -34.79
CA GLU A 454 22.67 17.00 -34.79
C GLU A 454 23.57 16.72 -33.61
N ASP A 455 23.22 15.73 -32.74
CA ASP A 455 24.05 15.46 -31.57
C ASP A 455 23.83 14.02 -31.09
N SER A 456 24.46 13.68 -29.95
CA SER A 456 24.38 12.32 -29.38
C SER A 456 23.28 12.20 -28.34
N LEU A 457 22.24 12.97 -28.47
CA LEU A 457 21.09 12.94 -27.53
C LEU A 457 19.93 12.19 -28.13
N THR A 458 19.03 11.73 -27.29
CA THR A 458 17.87 10.97 -27.74
C THR A 458 16.61 11.83 -27.66
N GLU A 459 15.59 11.44 -28.42
CA GLU A 459 14.26 12.03 -28.30
C GLU A 459 13.51 11.27 -27.22
N SER A 460 13.90 11.50 -25.98
CA SER A 460 13.38 10.83 -24.81
C SER A 460 12.86 11.85 -23.81
N VAL A 461 11.97 11.41 -22.92
CA VAL A 461 11.38 12.29 -21.93
C VAL A 461 10.97 11.49 -20.69
N ASP A 462 11.23 12.08 -19.52
CA ASP A 462 10.66 11.62 -18.26
C ASP A 462 9.78 12.73 -17.71
N VAL A 463 8.61 12.36 -17.22
CA VAL A 463 7.73 13.31 -16.53
C VAL A 463 7.98 13.21 -15.04
N LEU A 464 8.47 14.31 -14.47
CA LEU A 464 8.82 14.37 -13.06
C LEU A 464 7.80 15.24 -12.33
N MET A 465 7.26 14.71 -11.25
CA MET A 465 6.29 15.44 -10.42
C MET A 465 6.88 15.72 -9.05
N PRO A 466 6.67 16.90 -8.51
CA PRO A 466 7.12 17.15 -7.13
C PRO A 466 6.52 16.13 -6.17
N ASN A 467 7.30 15.74 -5.18
CA ASN A 467 6.92 14.83 -4.10
C ASN A 467 6.91 13.36 -4.48
N VAL A 468 7.08 13.01 -5.76
CA VAL A 468 7.15 11.60 -6.13
C VAL A 468 8.28 11.29 -7.10
N GLY A 469 8.64 12.24 -7.97
CA GLY A 469 9.65 12.02 -8.99
C GLY A 469 9.04 11.54 -10.29
N GLU A 470 9.71 10.62 -10.97
CA GLU A 470 9.29 10.17 -12.30
C GLU A 470 7.99 9.38 -12.22
N ILE A 471 6.97 9.81 -12.98
CA ILE A 471 5.73 9.04 -13.11
C ILE A 471 5.55 8.47 -14.51
N VAL A 472 6.18 9.07 -15.53
CA VAL A 472 6.09 8.58 -16.91
C VAL A 472 7.47 8.61 -17.53
N GLY A 473 7.79 7.57 -18.28
CA GLY A 473 8.96 7.56 -19.14
C GLY A 473 8.54 7.28 -20.56
N GLY A 474 9.07 8.05 -21.50
CA GLY A 474 8.68 7.89 -22.88
C GLY A 474 9.76 8.31 -23.85
N SER A 475 9.51 8.02 -25.13
CA SER A 475 10.43 8.43 -26.19
C SER A 475 9.74 8.31 -27.52
N MET A 476 10.31 9.00 -28.51
CA MET A 476 10.09 8.59 -29.89
C MET A 476 10.83 7.28 -30.10
N ARG A 477 10.42 6.52 -31.10
CA ARG A 477 11.07 5.26 -31.42
C ARG A 477 11.89 5.42 -32.69
N THR A 478 12.95 4.62 -32.79
CA THR A 478 13.71 4.54 -34.04
C THR A 478 12.83 3.92 -35.12
N TRP A 479 12.53 4.69 -36.15
CA TRP A 479 11.63 4.21 -37.20
C TRP A 479 12.33 3.96 -38.52
N ASP A 480 13.55 4.40 -38.66
CA ASP A 480 14.35 4.14 -39.88
C ASP A 480 15.07 2.80 -39.73
N SER A 481 14.99 1.98 -40.78
CA SER A 481 15.55 0.64 -40.72
C SER A 481 17.05 0.64 -40.48
N GLU A 482 17.77 1.51 -41.19
CA GLU A 482 19.23 1.53 -41.06
C GLU A 482 19.66 2.06 -39.69
N GLU A 483 18.93 3.03 -39.19
CA GLU A 483 19.23 3.55 -37.84
C GLU A 483 18.99 2.50 -36.77
N LEU A 484 17.93 1.69 -36.95
CA LEU A 484 17.66 0.63 -35.99
C LEU A 484 18.76 -0.42 -36.02
N LEU A 485 19.21 -0.82 -37.21
CA LEU A 485 20.30 -1.79 -37.31
C LEU A 485 21.59 -1.25 -36.71
N ALA A 486 21.86 0.04 -36.89
CA ALA A 486 23.01 0.67 -36.26
C ALA A 486 22.88 0.64 -34.75
N GLY A 487 21.67 0.83 -34.22
CA GLY A 487 21.42 0.74 -32.79
C GLY A 487 21.69 -0.63 -32.23
N TYR A 488 21.24 -1.68 -32.94
CA TYR A 488 21.56 -3.05 -32.53
C TYR A 488 23.07 -3.26 -32.46
N LYS A 489 23.77 -2.79 -33.48
CA LYS A 489 25.23 -2.97 -33.54
C LYS A 489 25.92 -2.22 -32.42
N ARG A 490 25.50 -0.99 -32.19
CA ARG A 490 26.09 -0.18 -31.11
C ARG A 490 25.95 -0.86 -29.75
N GLU A 491 24.82 -1.50 -29.51
CA GLU A 491 24.55 -2.15 -28.23
C GLU A 491 25.00 -3.60 -28.18
N GLY A 492 25.54 -4.13 -29.27
CA GLY A 492 25.94 -5.52 -29.31
C GLY A 492 24.79 -6.50 -29.26
N ILE A 493 23.66 -6.12 -29.80
CA ILE A 493 22.45 -6.94 -29.77
C ILE A 493 22.31 -7.72 -31.06
N ASP A 494 22.07 -9.04 -30.95
CA ASP A 494 21.75 -9.89 -32.10
C ASP A 494 20.34 -9.54 -32.53
N PRO A 495 20.13 -9.07 -33.76
CA PRO A 495 18.77 -8.68 -34.19
C PRO A 495 17.86 -9.85 -34.48
N THR A 496 18.39 -11.06 -34.60
CA THR A 496 17.59 -12.21 -35.01
C THR A 496 16.34 -12.43 -34.17
N PRO A 497 16.43 -12.42 -32.83
CA PRO A 497 15.20 -12.59 -32.04
C PRO A 497 14.23 -11.43 -32.15
N TYR A 498 14.66 -10.30 -32.67
CA TYR A 498 13.83 -9.10 -32.78
C TYR A 498 13.29 -8.91 -34.20
N TYR A 499 13.20 -9.98 -34.98
CA TYR A 499 12.77 -9.89 -36.37
C TYR A 499 11.41 -9.21 -36.51
N TRP A 500 10.51 -9.46 -35.55
CA TRP A 500 9.16 -8.88 -35.57
C TRP A 500 9.20 -7.37 -35.36
N TYR A 501 10.15 -6.90 -34.60
CA TYR A 501 10.34 -5.45 -34.34
C TYR A 501 11.00 -4.81 -35.57
N THR A 502 12.01 -5.47 -36.08
CA THR A 502 12.72 -5.01 -37.28
C THR A 502 11.81 -4.97 -38.51
N ASP A 503 10.91 -5.96 -38.64
CA ASP A 503 10.00 -6.02 -39.78
C ASP A 503 9.13 -4.77 -39.87
N GLN A 504 8.76 -4.17 -38.76
CA GLN A 504 7.94 -2.98 -38.79
C GLN A 504 8.63 -1.82 -39.50
N ARG A 505 9.97 -1.86 -39.58
CA ARG A 505 10.72 -0.83 -40.27
C ARG A 505 10.88 -1.12 -41.76
N LYS A 506 10.59 -2.35 -42.15
CA LYS A 506 10.64 -2.75 -43.58
C LYS A 506 9.35 -2.44 -44.32
N TYR A 507 8.22 -2.45 -43.62
CA TYR A 507 6.92 -2.46 -44.26
C TYR A 507 6.10 -1.25 -43.84
N GLY A 508 6.34 -0.11 -44.50
CA GLY A 508 5.50 1.06 -44.30
C GLY A 508 5.66 1.69 -42.94
N THR A 509 6.88 1.92 -42.56
CA THR A 509 7.18 2.52 -41.26
C THR A 509 6.74 4.00 -41.18
N CYS A 510 6.72 4.54 -39.98
CA CYS A 510 6.38 5.93 -39.75
C CYS A 510 7.06 6.44 -38.47
N PRO A 511 7.22 7.75 -38.37
CA PRO A 511 7.64 8.32 -37.07
C PRO A 511 6.59 7.99 -36.02
N HIS A 512 7.01 7.44 -34.89
CA HIS A 512 6.08 7.07 -33.83
C HIS A 512 6.78 7.15 -32.48
N GLY A 513 5.99 7.20 -31.44
CA GLY A 513 6.50 7.27 -30.08
C GLY A 513 5.51 6.76 -29.08
N GLY A 514 5.96 6.63 -27.86
CA GLY A 514 5.11 6.11 -26.82
C GLY A 514 5.69 6.33 -25.44
N TYR A 515 5.00 5.80 -24.46
CA TYR A 515 5.42 6.01 -23.08
C TYR A 515 4.82 4.95 -22.18
N GLY A 516 5.39 4.88 -20.96
CA GLY A 516 4.85 4.04 -19.92
C GLY A 516 4.69 4.84 -18.65
N LEU A 517 3.55 4.69 -18.01
CA LEU A 517 3.23 5.36 -16.76
C LEU A 517 3.11 4.32 -15.66
N GLY A 518 3.82 4.54 -14.54
CA GLY A 518 3.68 3.70 -13.37
C GLY A 518 2.43 4.10 -12.59
N LEU A 519 1.41 3.25 -12.60
CA LEU A 519 0.15 3.59 -11.95
C LEU A 519 0.34 3.85 -10.47
N GLU A 520 1.15 3.02 -9.80
CA GLU A 520 1.35 3.19 -8.37
C GLU A 520 2.05 4.51 -8.05
N ARG A 521 2.98 4.95 -8.91
CA ARG A 521 3.64 6.23 -8.67
C ARG A 521 2.65 7.39 -8.85
N PHE A 522 1.78 7.30 -9.84
CA PHE A 522 0.72 8.29 -10.00
C PHE A 522 -0.19 8.31 -8.78
N LEU A 523 -0.56 7.14 -8.27
CA LEU A 523 -1.43 7.04 -7.10
C LEU A 523 -0.77 7.61 -5.85
N THR A 524 0.52 7.30 -5.61
CA THR A 524 1.20 7.87 -4.45
C THR A 524 1.28 9.38 -4.55
N TRP A 525 1.44 9.90 -5.78
CA TRP A 525 1.49 11.35 -5.98
C TRP A 525 0.16 12.00 -5.65
N ILE A 526 -0.92 11.52 -6.26
CA ILE A 526 -2.21 12.20 -6.12
C ILE A 526 -2.82 11.98 -4.73
N LEU A 527 -2.55 10.84 -4.10
CA LEU A 527 -3.08 10.50 -2.77
C LEU A 527 -2.10 10.84 -1.65
N ASP A 528 -0.93 11.38 -1.97
CA ASP A 528 0.09 11.74 -0.98
C ASP A 528 0.45 10.56 -0.08
N ARG A 529 0.75 9.42 -0.68
CA ARG A 529 1.20 8.26 0.06
C ARG A 529 2.72 8.17 0.03
N TYR A 530 3.29 7.60 1.07
CA TYR A 530 4.74 7.57 1.21
C TYR A 530 5.40 6.55 0.28
N HIS A 531 4.78 5.40 0.08
CA HIS A 531 5.41 4.27 -0.59
C HIS A 531 4.42 3.62 -1.53
N ILE A 532 4.91 3.06 -2.66
CA ILE A 532 4.02 2.41 -3.62
C ILE A 532 3.30 1.20 -3.04
N ARG A 533 3.85 0.54 -2.02
CA ARG A 533 3.15 -0.57 -1.38
C ARG A 533 1.84 -0.12 -0.74
N ASP A 534 1.72 1.16 -0.41
CA ASP A 534 0.52 1.68 0.22
C ASP A 534 -0.68 1.69 -0.72
N VAL A 535 -0.44 1.66 -2.02
CA VAL A 535 -1.52 1.75 -3.01
C VAL A 535 -1.70 0.45 -3.78
N CYS A 536 -1.02 -0.63 -3.40
CA CYS A 536 -1.17 -1.95 -4.00
C CYS A 536 -2.06 -2.82 -3.14
N LEU A 537 -2.83 -3.69 -3.79
CA LEU A 537 -3.66 -4.64 -3.04
C LEU A 537 -2.80 -5.62 -2.25
N TYR A 538 -1.90 -6.31 -2.94
CA TYR A 538 -0.97 -7.24 -2.31
C TYR A 538 0.43 -6.94 -2.82
N PRO A 539 1.18 -6.06 -2.12
CA PRO A 539 2.51 -5.67 -2.62
C PRO A 539 3.46 -6.86 -2.70
N ARG A 540 4.28 -6.85 -3.75
CA ARG A 540 5.29 -7.89 -3.97
C ARG A 540 6.66 -7.25 -4.07
N PHE A 541 7.61 -7.76 -3.32
CA PHE A 541 8.99 -7.31 -3.37
C PHE A 541 9.87 -8.44 -2.87
N VAL A 542 11.16 -8.22 -2.86
CA VAL A 542 12.10 -9.26 -2.46
C VAL A 542 11.70 -9.80 -1.10
N GLN A 543 11.55 -11.12 -1.01
CA GLN A 543 11.18 -11.86 0.20
C GLN A 543 9.72 -11.72 0.61
N ARG A 544 8.86 -11.09 -0.20
CA ARG A 544 7.42 -11.06 0.13
C ARG A 544 6.58 -11.55 -1.03
N CYS A 545 5.99 -12.73 -0.84
CA CYS A 545 5.03 -13.29 -1.80
C CYS A 545 3.77 -13.84 -1.12
N THR A 546 3.57 -13.53 0.18
CA THR A 546 2.35 -13.90 0.92
C THR A 546 1.90 -12.71 1.74
N PRO A 547 0.64 -12.60 2.06
CA PRO A 547 -0.48 -13.27 1.43
C PRO A 547 -0.78 -12.86 0.02
#